data_8ac091b64cd91731a45c66683e03be38
#
_entry.id   8ac091b64cd91731a45c66683e03be38
#
_cell.length_a   1.000
_cell.length_b   1.000
_cell.length_c   1.000
_cell.angle_alpha   90.00
_cell.angle_beta   90.00
_cell.angle_gamma   90.00
#
_symmetry.space_group_name_H-M   'P 1'
#
loop_
_entity.id
_entity.type
_entity.pdbx_description
1 polymer ?
#
loop_
_entity_poly.entity_id
_entity_poly.type
_entity_poly.pdbx_seq_one_letter_code
_entity_poly.pdbx_strand_id
1 'polypeptide(L)'
;VTVAQAIHWFDLEKFYAEARRVLKPGGVIAAWTYTLLDVEAGIDELLTDFYRNVVGPYWPPERRMVDDRYRSLPFPFEPLQPPAFEIRTEWSRNDLLGYLGTWSATQAYIQAKGIDPLADFGRRLLPLWPDPLQKKLLRWPLHLRVGRA
;
A
#
# COMPACT_ATOMS: atom_id res chain seq x y z
N VAL A 1 -12.83 13.66 9.72
CA VAL A 1 -12.97 12.76 8.55
C VAL A 1 -11.68 11.96 8.40
N THR A 2 -11.79 10.65 8.13
CA THR A 2 -10.63 9.78 7.91
C THR A 2 -10.80 8.99 6.61
N VAL A 3 -9.69 8.80 5.86
CA VAL A 3 -9.66 8.03 4.61
C VAL A 3 -8.42 7.14 4.62
N ALA A 4 -8.65 5.83 4.69
CA ALA A 4 -7.59 4.83 4.71
C ALA A 4 -7.43 4.17 3.34
N GLN A 5 -6.26 4.29 2.70
CA GLN A 5 -5.89 3.60 1.46
C GLN A 5 -6.93 3.73 0.31
N ALA A 6 -7.66 4.86 0.24
CA ALA A 6 -8.79 4.97 -0.68
C ALA A 6 -8.91 6.30 -1.43
N ILE A 7 -8.32 7.39 -0.93
CA ILE A 7 -8.55 8.74 -1.49
C ILE A 7 -8.12 8.88 -2.97
N HIS A 8 -7.19 8.07 -3.43
CA HIS A 8 -6.72 8.05 -4.82
C HIS A 8 -7.76 7.54 -5.83
N TRP A 9 -8.88 6.98 -5.35
CA TRP A 9 -10.02 6.57 -6.17
C TRP A 9 -11.13 7.63 -6.27
N PHE A 10 -11.01 8.72 -5.52
CA PHE A 10 -12.09 9.68 -5.37
C PHE A 10 -12.04 10.78 -6.42
N ASP A 11 -13.21 11.32 -6.77
CA ASP A 11 -13.33 12.66 -7.35
C ASP A 11 -12.97 13.66 -6.23
N LEU A 12 -11.72 14.13 -6.25
CA LEU A 12 -11.17 14.90 -5.14
C LEU A 12 -11.90 16.23 -4.91
N GLU A 13 -12.38 16.86 -5.98
CA GLU A 13 -13.10 18.13 -5.87
C GLU A 13 -14.40 17.93 -5.09
N LYS A 14 -15.21 16.96 -5.50
CA LYS A 14 -16.47 16.62 -4.82
C LYS A 14 -16.24 16.13 -3.41
N PHE A 15 -15.23 15.28 -3.24
CA PHE A 15 -14.89 14.75 -1.92
C PHE A 15 -14.50 15.86 -0.95
N TYR A 16 -13.64 16.81 -1.34
CA TYR A 16 -13.22 17.90 -0.47
C TYR A 16 -14.34 18.90 -0.19
N ALA A 17 -15.23 19.15 -1.15
CA ALA A 17 -16.42 19.96 -0.92
C ALA A 17 -17.30 19.34 0.16
N GLU A 18 -17.55 18.03 0.08
CA GLU A 18 -18.36 17.30 1.06
C GLU A 18 -17.65 17.19 2.42
N ALA A 19 -16.35 16.93 2.43
CA ALA A 19 -15.55 16.89 3.65
C ALA A 19 -15.64 18.23 4.42
N ARG A 20 -15.52 19.36 3.70
CA ARG A 20 -15.71 20.70 4.30
C ARG A 20 -17.11 20.94 4.82
N ARG A 21 -18.13 20.43 4.11
CA ARG A 21 -19.54 20.59 4.52
C ARG A 21 -19.82 19.89 5.85
N VAL A 22 -19.23 18.72 6.08
CA VAL A 22 -19.50 17.90 7.28
C VAL A 22 -18.54 18.17 8.45
N LEU A 23 -17.37 18.74 8.18
CA LEU A 23 -16.42 19.11 9.24
C LEU A 23 -16.93 20.32 10.00
N LYS A 24 -16.86 20.26 11.33
CA LYS A 24 -17.04 21.44 12.19
C LYS A 24 -15.86 22.40 12.00
N PRO A 25 -16.01 23.69 12.30
CA PRO A 25 -14.89 24.63 12.35
C PRO A 25 -13.73 24.08 13.19
N GLY A 26 -12.53 24.06 12.63
CA GLY A 26 -11.33 23.47 13.26
C GLY A 26 -11.31 21.93 13.24
N GLY A 27 -12.26 21.29 12.58
CA GLY A 27 -12.29 19.84 12.43
C GLY A 27 -11.12 19.30 11.61
N VAL A 28 -10.74 18.06 11.83
CA VAL A 28 -9.56 17.44 11.21
C VAL A 28 -9.95 16.43 10.14
N ILE A 29 -9.24 16.48 9.02
CA ILE A 29 -9.23 15.44 7.99
C ILE A 29 -7.88 14.75 7.98
N ALA A 30 -7.87 13.42 7.90
CA ALA A 30 -6.67 12.62 7.75
C ALA A 30 -6.85 11.59 6.64
N ALA A 31 -5.97 11.62 5.65
CA ALA A 31 -5.86 10.59 4.63
C ALA A 31 -4.51 9.91 4.76
N TRP A 32 -4.49 8.58 4.68
CA TRP A 32 -3.24 7.84 4.74
C TRP A 32 -3.18 6.70 3.74
N THR A 33 -1.95 6.37 3.39
CA THR A 33 -1.62 5.23 2.54
C THR A 33 -0.41 4.49 3.12
N TYR A 34 -0.25 3.26 2.69
CA TYR A 34 0.99 2.51 2.86
C TYR A 34 1.49 2.03 1.50
N THR A 35 2.79 1.92 1.36
CA THR A 35 3.46 1.45 0.15
C THR A 35 3.83 -0.04 0.28
N LEU A 36 4.91 -0.45 -0.39
CA LEU A 36 5.44 -1.80 -0.23
C LEU A 36 5.88 -2.02 1.22
N LEU A 37 5.70 -3.24 1.69
CA LEU A 37 6.12 -3.67 3.03
C LEU A 37 7.63 -3.90 3.10
N ASP A 38 8.18 -3.86 4.31
CA ASP A 38 9.55 -4.20 4.62
C ASP A 38 9.57 -5.45 5.52
N VAL A 39 10.50 -6.37 5.27
CA VAL A 39 10.75 -7.59 6.06
C VAL A 39 12.22 -7.66 6.45
N GLU A 40 13.08 -7.96 5.50
CA GLU A 40 14.54 -8.00 5.60
C GLU A 40 15.17 -7.92 4.20
N ALA A 41 16.41 -7.47 4.11
CA ALA A 41 17.06 -7.03 2.87
C ALA A 41 16.85 -7.95 1.65
N GLY A 42 17.14 -9.24 1.73
CA GLY A 42 16.99 -10.15 0.59
C GLY A 42 15.53 -10.37 0.16
N ILE A 43 14.60 -10.39 1.13
CA ILE A 43 13.16 -10.50 0.84
C ILE A 43 12.65 -9.19 0.26
N ASP A 44 13.12 -8.04 0.76
CA ASP A 44 12.72 -6.72 0.28
C ASP A 44 13.15 -6.46 -1.16
N GLU A 45 14.33 -6.96 -1.56
CA GLU A 45 14.78 -6.95 -2.96
C GLU A 45 13.86 -7.77 -3.86
N LEU A 46 13.52 -8.99 -3.42
CA LEU A 46 12.60 -9.87 -4.15
C LEU A 46 11.19 -9.27 -4.25
N LEU A 47 10.68 -8.67 -3.18
CA LEU A 47 9.40 -7.96 -3.17
C LEU A 47 9.41 -6.76 -4.12
N THR A 48 10.50 -5.99 -4.13
CA THR A 48 10.65 -4.83 -5.00
C THR A 48 10.67 -5.25 -6.48
N ASP A 49 11.40 -6.32 -6.81
CA ASP A 49 11.45 -6.89 -8.16
C ASP A 49 10.04 -7.35 -8.59
N PHE A 50 9.37 -8.12 -7.75
CA PHE A 50 8.01 -8.58 -8.01
C PHE A 50 7.03 -7.43 -8.23
N TYR A 51 7.05 -6.45 -7.32
CA TYR A 51 6.17 -5.28 -7.35
C TYR A 51 6.35 -4.42 -8.61
N ARG A 52 7.62 -4.17 -9.00
CA ARG A 52 7.95 -3.23 -10.09
C ARG A 52 8.01 -3.90 -11.44
N ASN A 53 8.66 -5.05 -11.51
CA ASN A 53 9.03 -5.67 -12.79
C ASN A 53 8.06 -6.77 -13.23
N VAL A 54 7.52 -7.54 -12.28
CA VAL A 54 6.61 -8.64 -12.62
C VAL A 54 5.18 -8.13 -12.74
N VAL A 55 4.61 -7.59 -11.65
CA VAL A 55 3.23 -7.12 -11.65
C VAL A 55 3.09 -5.62 -11.91
N GLY A 56 4.19 -4.89 -11.98
CA GLY A 56 4.24 -3.44 -12.16
C GLY A 56 3.37 -2.90 -13.31
N PRO A 57 3.44 -3.50 -14.52
CA PRO A 57 2.62 -3.06 -15.66
C PRO A 57 1.10 -3.23 -15.46
N TYR A 58 0.68 -3.96 -14.45
CA TYR A 58 -0.72 -4.30 -14.18
C TYR A 58 -1.35 -3.47 -13.06
N TRP A 59 -0.58 -2.58 -12.42
CA TRP A 59 -1.15 -1.64 -11.47
C TRP A 59 -2.03 -0.61 -12.18
N PRO A 60 -3.18 -0.24 -11.60
CA PRO A 60 -3.99 0.85 -12.14
C PRO A 60 -3.24 2.19 -12.02
N PRO A 61 -3.51 3.16 -12.93
CA PRO A 61 -2.81 4.44 -12.96
C PRO A 61 -2.85 5.23 -11.64
N GLU A 62 -3.94 5.11 -10.90
CA GLU A 62 -4.17 5.75 -9.61
C GLU A 62 -3.16 5.31 -8.55
N ARG A 63 -2.58 4.12 -8.72
CA ARG A 63 -1.52 3.59 -7.84
C ARG A 63 -0.32 4.53 -7.72
N ARG A 64 -0.06 5.37 -8.73
CA ARG A 64 1.02 6.36 -8.70
C ARG A 64 0.93 7.30 -7.50
N MET A 65 -0.28 7.69 -7.07
CA MET A 65 -0.44 8.51 -5.87
C MET A 65 -0.03 7.78 -4.60
N VAL A 66 -0.27 6.46 -4.54
CA VAL A 66 0.17 5.61 -3.43
C VAL A 66 1.70 5.49 -3.41
N ASP A 67 2.31 5.20 -4.57
CA ASP A 67 3.77 5.07 -4.71
C ASP A 67 4.49 6.39 -4.40
N ASP A 68 3.86 7.52 -4.71
CA ASP A 68 4.32 8.86 -4.33
C ASP A 68 4.01 9.21 -2.86
N ARG A 69 3.44 8.30 -2.09
CA ARG A 69 3.13 8.51 -0.66
C ARG A 69 2.16 9.68 -0.43
N TYR A 70 1.21 9.88 -1.36
CA TYR A 70 0.29 11.02 -1.38
C TYR A 70 0.95 12.41 -1.38
N ARG A 71 2.23 12.53 -1.79
CA ARG A 71 2.91 13.84 -1.86
C ARG A 71 2.32 14.75 -2.93
N SER A 72 1.96 14.16 -4.07
CA SER A 72 1.30 14.87 -5.18
C SER A 72 -0.21 15.07 -4.99
N LEU A 73 -0.80 14.49 -3.93
CA LEU A 73 -2.22 14.63 -3.65
C LEU A 73 -2.57 16.09 -3.36
N PRO A 74 -3.42 16.76 -4.14
CA PRO A 74 -3.99 18.05 -3.77
C PRO A 74 -4.65 17.94 -2.39
N PHE A 75 -4.30 18.81 -1.46
CA PHE A 75 -4.83 18.72 -0.10
C PHE A 75 -5.15 20.12 0.43
N PRO A 76 -6.35 20.66 0.14
CA PRO A 76 -6.70 22.05 0.37
C PRO A 76 -7.16 22.33 1.81
N PHE A 77 -6.39 21.87 2.78
CA PHE A 77 -6.60 22.06 4.21
C PHE A 77 -5.34 22.60 4.85
N GLU A 78 -5.47 23.31 5.97
CA GLU A 78 -4.31 23.78 6.74
C GLU A 78 -3.49 22.56 7.20
N PRO A 79 -2.22 22.39 6.76
CA PRO A 79 -1.48 21.18 7.02
C PRO A 79 -1.11 21.03 8.49
N LEU A 80 -1.28 19.83 9.03
CA LEU A 80 -0.81 19.43 10.34
C LEU A 80 0.28 18.38 10.20
N GLN A 81 1.27 18.39 11.09
CA GLN A 81 2.36 17.42 11.13
C GLN A 81 1.95 16.21 11.98
N PRO A 82 1.64 15.06 11.38
CA PRO A 82 1.34 13.85 12.12
C PRO A 82 2.63 13.20 12.66
N PRO A 83 2.55 12.44 13.76
CA PRO A 83 3.63 11.53 14.13
C PRO A 83 3.79 10.42 13.09
N ALA A 84 4.94 9.72 13.13
CA ALA A 84 5.16 8.54 12.31
C ALA A 84 4.36 7.37 12.85
N PHE A 85 3.70 6.64 11.93
CA PHE A 85 2.97 5.40 12.23
C PHE A 85 3.42 4.30 11.27
N GLU A 86 3.29 3.07 11.72
CA GLU A 86 3.46 1.89 10.88
C GLU A 86 2.48 0.79 11.29
N ILE A 87 2.11 -0.05 10.34
CA ILE A 87 1.44 -1.32 10.61
C ILE A 87 2.54 -2.36 10.83
N ARG A 88 2.39 -3.18 11.86
CA ARG A 88 3.28 -4.31 12.16
C ARG A 88 2.49 -5.59 12.30
N THR A 89 2.99 -6.66 11.75
CA THR A 89 2.43 -8.00 11.96
C THR A 89 3.50 -9.06 11.82
N GLU A 90 3.28 -10.23 12.41
CA GLU A 90 4.14 -11.39 12.25
C GLU A 90 3.44 -12.42 11.38
N TRP A 91 4.00 -12.68 10.21
CA TRP A 91 3.47 -13.62 9.22
C TRP A 91 4.44 -14.74 8.94
N SER A 92 3.89 -15.87 8.56
CA SER A 92 4.60 -16.95 7.89
C SER A 92 4.83 -16.61 6.41
N ARG A 93 5.70 -17.38 5.76
CA ARG A 93 5.89 -17.30 4.31
C ARG A 93 4.58 -17.47 3.52
N ASN A 94 3.70 -18.38 3.97
CA ASN A 94 2.43 -18.62 3.30
C ASN A 94 1.45 -17.46 3.45
N ASP A 95 1.45 -16.78 4.61
CA ASP A 95 0.65 -15.57 4.81
C ASP A 95 1.09 -14.45 3.86
N LEU A 96 2.41 -14.27 3.68
CA LEU A 96 2.94 -13.31 2.71
C LEU A 96 2.51 -13.65 1.28
N LEU A 97 2.63 -14.90 0.85
CA LEU A 97 2.19 -15.33 -0.49
C LEU A 97 0.69 -15.11 -0.68
N GLY A 98 -0.12 -15.45 0.34
CA GLY A 98 -1.55 -15.17 0.33
C GLY A 98 -1.86 -13.69 0.16
N TYR A 99 -1.17 -12.83 0.90
CA TYR A 99 -1.32 -11.38 0.80
C TYR A 99 -0.94 -10.84 -0.60
N LEU A 100 0.19 -11.26 -1.16
CA LEU A 100 0.61 -10.86 -2.52
C LEU A 100 -0.40 -11.32 -3.57
N GLY A 101 -1.05 -12.46 -3.34
CA GLY A 101 -2.14 -12.97 -4.18
C GLY A 101 -3.38 -12.09 -4.18
N THR A 102 -3.63 -11.31 -3.12
CA THR A 102 -4.78 -10.39 -3.07
C THR A 102 -4.56 -9.08 -3.85
N TRP A 103 -3.33 -8.80 -4.29
CA TRP A 103 -3.07 -7.58 -5.03
C TRP A 103 -3.81 -7.54 -6.37
N SER A 104 -4.45 -6.41 -6.67
CA SER A 104 -5.15 -6.23 -7.95
C SER A 104 -4.24 -6.44 -9.16
N ALA A 105 -2.97 -6.00 -9.07
CA ALA A 105 -1.98 -6.20 -10.13
C ALA A 105 -1.61 -7.69 -10.31
N THR A 106 -1.52 -8.47 -9.22
CA THR A 106 -1.31 -9.93 -9.30
C THR A 106 -2.49 -10.60 -10.01
N GLN A 107 -3.72 -10.24 -9.63
CA GLN A 107 -4.93 -10.78 -10.26
C GLN A 107 -5.04 -10.39 -11.74
N ALA A 108 -4.71 -9.13 -12.08
CA ALA A 108 -4.69 -8.66 -13.46
C ALA A 108 -3.60 -9.37 -14.28
N TYR A 109 -2.42 -9.63 -13.71
CA TYR A 109 -1.38 -10.42 -14.34
C TYR A 109 -1.87 -11.85 -14.68
N ILE A 110 -2.47 -12.55 -13.70
CA ILE A 110 -3.00 -13.91 -13.88
C ILE A 110 -4.05 -13.92 -15.01
N GLN A 111 -4.97 -12.96 -14.98
CA GLN A 111 -6.00 -12.83 -16.01
C GLN A 111 -5.40 -12.60 -17.41
N ALA A 112 -4.36 -11.79 -17.52
CA ALA A 112 -3.74 -11.46 -18.79
C ALA A 112 -2.82 -12.56 -19.35
N LYS A 113 -2.14 -13.30 -18.46
CA LYS A 113 -1.10 -14.28 -18.85
C LYS A 113 -1.52 -15.73 -18.70
N GLY A 114 -2.57 -16.03 -17.93
CA GLY A 114 -2.97 -17.40 -17.60
C GLY A 114 -1.97 -18.15 -16.71
N ILE A 115 -1.05 -17.44 -16.06
CA ILE A 115 0.03 -17.99 -15.24
C ILE A 115 0.02 -17.29 -13.89
N ASP A 116 0.20 -18.05 -12.80
CA ASP A 116 0.37 -17.48 -11.46
C ASP A 116 1.82 -17.03 -11.24
N PRO A 117 2.08 -15.72 -11.12
CA PRO A 117 3.44 -15.21 -10.90
C PRO A 117 3.99 -15.56 -9.51
N LEU A 118 3.13 -15.92 -8.56
CA LEU A 118 3.54 -16.30 -7.20
C LEU A 118 4.24 -17.65 -7.15
N ALA A 119 4.05 -18.52 -8.15
CA ALA A 119 4.77 -19.77 -8.24
C ALA A 119 6.29 -19.55 -8.37
N ASP A 120 6.71 -18.59 -9.19
CA ASP A 120 8.13 -18.22 -9.33
C ASP A 120 8.63 -17.45 -8.11
N PHE A 121 7.86 -16.48 -7.65
CA PHE A 121 8.17 -15.71 -6.44
C PHE A 121 8.39 -16.65 -5.24
N GLY A 122 7.52 -17.63 -5.02
CA GLY A 122 7.61 -18.59 -3.92
C GLY A 122 8.87 -19.46 -4.00
N ARG A 123 9.28 -19.89 -5.20
CA ARG A 123 10.54 -20.63 -5.40
C ARG A 123 11.76 -19.79 -5.03
N ARG A 124 11.78 -18.50 -5.42
CA ARG A 124 12.86 -17.57 -5.10
C ARG A 124 12.86 -17.17 -3.63
N LEU A 125 11.69 -17.14 -2.99
CA LEU A 125 11.55 -16.85 -1.56
C LEU A 125 12.03 -18.01 -0.68
N LEU A 126 11.94 -19.24 -1.14
CA LEU A 126 12.24 -20.43 -0.35
C LEU A 126 13.64 -20.44 0.30
N PRO A 127 14.74 -20.09 -0.39
CA PRO A 127 16.06 -20.04 0.24
C PRO A 127 16.22 -18.90 1.25
N LEU A 128 15.43 -17.82 1.12
CA LEU A 128 15.46 -16.66 2.03
C LEU A 128 14.58 -16.88 3.27
N TRP A 129 13.61 -17.77 3.15
CA TRP A 129 12.66 -18.09 4.21
C TRP A 129 12.31 -19.59 4.18
N PRO A 130 13.27 -20.47 4.55
CA PRO A 130 13.14 -21.91 4.34
C PRO A 130 12.12 -22.58 5.28
N ASP A 131 12.04 -22.14 6.55
CA ASP A 131 11.12 -22.73 7.51
C ASP A 131 9.70 -22.15 7.32
N PRO A 132 8.72 -23.01 6.94
CA PRO A 132 7.34 -22.56 6.72
C PRO A 132 6.62 -22.12 8.02
N LEU A 133 7.09 -22.55 9.18
CA LEU A 133 6.50 -22.23 10.47
C LEU A 133 7.13 -20.98 11.10
N GLN A 134 8.32 -20.59 10.64
CA GLN A 134 8.97 -19.37 11.10
C GLN A 134 8.10 -18.17 10.71
N LYS A 135 7.82 -17.31 11.69
CA LYS A 135 7.22 -16.00 11.44
C LYS A 135 8.30 -14.93 11.38
N LYS A 136 8.12 -13.98 10.48
CA LYS A 136 8.94 -12.76 10.37
C LYS A 136 8.06 -11.55 10.63
N LEU A 137 8.67 -10.50 11.17
CA LEU A 137 8.01 -9.22 11.37
C LEU A 137 7.94 -8.47 10.04
N LEU A 138 6.74 -8.14 9.62
CA LEU A 138 6.45 -7.31 8.46
C LEU A 138 6.02 -5.92 8.91
N ARG A 139 6.45 -4.89 8.18
CA ARG A 139 6.17 -3.49 8.50
C ARG A 139 5.66 -2.77 7.26
N TRP A 140 4.65 -1.91 7.46
CA TRP A 140 4.17 -0.97 6.46
C TRP A 140 4.23 0.43 7.06
N PRO A 141 5.20 1.26 6.68
CA PRO A 141 5.18 2.66 7.05
C PRO A 141 3.92 3.34 6.52
N LEU A 142 3.22 4.08 7.38
CA LEU A 142 2.05 4.86 7.00
C LEU A 142 2.46 6.28 6.58
N HIS A 143 1.96 6.71 5.44
CA HIS A 143 2.18 8.06 4.91
C HIS A 143 0.87 8.84 5.04
N LEU A 144 0.87 9.85 5.90
CA LEU A 144 -0.31 10.62 6.26
C LEU A 144 -0.31 12.00 5.65
N ARG A 145 -1.50 12.42 5.19
CA ARG A 145 -1.86 13.82 4.91
C ARG A 145 -2.92 14.21 5.92
N VAL A 146 -2.57 15.11 6.81
CA VAL A 146 -3.48 15.58 7.88
C VAL A 146 -3.64 17.07 7.77
N GLY A 147 -4.85 17.56 7.92
CA GLY A 147 -5.14 18.97 7.86
C GLY A 147 -6.38 19.38 8.64
N ARG A 148 -6.50 20.68 8.84
CA ARG A 148 -7.60 21.31 9.56
C ARG A 148 -8.48 22.09 8.59
N ALA A 149 -9.80 22.03 8.78
CA ALA A 149 -10.79 22.82 8.05
C ALA A 149 -10.98 24.20 8.67
#